data_15a01d65c66ddc5d02695d4d01c061aa
#
_entry.id   15a01d65c66ddc5d02695d4d01c061aa
#
_cell.length_a   1.000
_cell.length_b   1.000
_cell.length_c   1.000
_cell.angle_alpha   90.00
_cell.angle_beta   90.00
_cell.angle_gamma   90.00
#
_symmetry.space_group_name_H-M   'P 1'
#
loop_
_entity.id
_entity.type
_entity.pdbx_description
1 polymer ?
#
loop_
_entity_poly.entity_id
_entity_poly.type
_entity_poly.pdbx_seq_one_letter_code
_entity_poly.pdbx_strand_id
1 'polypeptide(L)'
;MKTFEKILEAHYIKDFEELQKSLQHKNIVNESAEIQIPEEFDKTKLKHLDRIILIGEMRYKSLIEQDITLDYADPTKLQYEMSEGKIHVWDDEYKFDVTASDAENTVVFIRSGYKNPIVSFLLEEIRALGITLLNNPEPVNISNNKYLTALMLSKYNIPQPKYCLVSKSDIHKGDHSELDKKLKTIYPKVEEDSKFVCKILGGHGGQGVFLCTGDNITSVLQTFFAIKDDVQILVQEYEKIKEGDIRAHVLTLNGKQELINVSMRKKGSKDFRTNLSLGNSLEDYELNDEQKKIVFAAAKASGLTWCGVDLLPLENGKNVILELNGAPGPPTEIETDDLEKENEKFYKDFIDLVNKLISE
;
A
#
# COMPACT_ATOMS: atom_id res chain seq x y z
N MET A 1 7.55 -26.72 -9.28
CA MET A 1 6.51 -25.72 -9.03
C MET A 1 5.88 -25.87 -7.66
N LYS A 2 5.15 -26.93 -7.31
CA LYS A 2 4.52 -27.09 -5.97
C LYS A 2 5.46 -27.01 -4.76
N THR A 3 6.76 -27.25 -4.91
CA THR A 3 7.74 -27.19 -3.81
C THR A 3 8.20 -25.75 -3.53
N PHE A 4 8.25 -24.90 -4.55
CA PHE A 4 8.69 -23.51 -4.43
C PHE A 4 7.57 -22.61 -3.85
N GLU A 5 6.31 -22.81 -4.29
CA GLU A 5 5.14 -22.18 -3.66
C GLU A 5 5.06 -22.51 -2.16
N LYS A 6 5.30 -23.78 -1.78
CA LYS A 6 5.32 -24.19 -0.37
C LYS A 6 6.46 -23.59 0.45
N ILE A 7 7.62 -23.30 -0.16
CA ILE A 7 8.75 -22.66 0.56
C ILE A 7 8.46 -21.17 0.77
N LEU A 8 7.91 -20.48 -0.23
CA LEU A 8 7.46 -19.09 -0.09
C LEU A 8 6.31 -18.97 0.94
N GLU A 9 5.29 -19.82 0.81
CA GLU A 9 4.20 -19.88 1.79
C GLU A 9 4.70 -20.19 3.21
N ALA A 10 5.66 -21.11 3.38
CA ALA A 10 6.16 -21.49 4.69
C ALA A 10 6.98 -20.38 5.38
N HIS A 11 7.75 -19.58 4.63
CA HIS A 11 8.48 -18.44 5.19
C HIS A 11 7.51 -17.32 5.61
N TYR A 12 6.58 -16.94 4.72
CA TYR A 12 5.56 -15.96 5.02
C TYR A 12 4.61 -16.38 6.15
N ILE A 13 4.24 -17.67 6.21
CA ILE A 13 3.33 -18.20 7.25
C ILE A 13 4.00 -18.20 8.62
N LYS A 14 5.30 -18.49 8.74
CA LYS A 14 5.99 -18.53 10.04
C LYS A 14 6.11 -17.14 10.67
N ASP A 15 6.54 -16.16 9.89
CA ASP A 15 6.62 -14.76 10.35
C ASP A 15 5.23 -14.17 10.62
N PHE A 16 4.24 -14.59 9.83
CA PHE A 16 2.84 -14.20 10.00
C PHE A 16 2.21 -14.81 11.26
N GLU A 17 2.46 -16.10 11.55
CA GLU A 17 1.97 -16.74 12.79
C GLU A 17 2.62 -16.16 14.05
N GLU A 18 3.91 -15.80 14.00
CA GLU A 18 4.59 -15.12 15.09
C GLU A 18 4.05 -13.69 15.28
N LEU A 19 3.79 -12.97 14.20
CA LEU A 19 3.14 -11.66 14.23
C LEU A 19 1.71 -11.78 14.78
N GLN A 20 0.91 -12.72 14.30
CA GLN A 20 -0.44 -12.97 14.83
C GLN A 20 -0.42 -13.32 16.32
N LYS A 21 0.48 -14.19 16.78
CA LYS A 21 0.60 -14.55 18.20
C LYS A 21 1.00 -13.36 19.06
N SER A 22 1.89 -12.49 18.57
CA SER A 22 2.31 -11.28 19.30
C SER A 22 1.20 -10.24 19.38
N LEU A 23 0.29 -10.21 18.41
CA LEU A 23 -0.77 -9.21 18.30
C LEU A 23 -2.12 -9.67 18.85
N GLN A 24 -2.37 -10.98 19.01
CA GLN A 24 -3.60 -11.51 19.64
C GLN A 24 -3.80 -11.00 21.08
N HIS A 25 -2.74 -10.54 21.75
CA HIS A 25 -2.79 -9.95 23.09
C HIS A 25 -2.89 -8.41 23.08
N LYS A 26 -2.77 -7.75 21.90
CA LYS A 26 -2.77 -6.28 21.75
C LYS A 26 -3.97 -5.70 20.99
N ASN A 27 -5.03 -6.47 20.76
CA ASN A 27 -6.22 -6.04 20.01
C ASN A 27 -7.05 -4.89 20.67
N ILE A 28 -6.45 -4.19 21.62
CA ILE A 28 -6.96 -2.90 22.12
C ILE A 28 -5.98 -1.86 21.58
N VAL A 29 -6.37 -1.16 20.52
CA VAL A 29 -5.70 0.09 20.16
C VAL A 29 -5.82 0.99 21.39
N ASN A 30 -4.72 1.08 22.14
CA ASN A 30 -4.66 1.97 23.28
C ASN A 30 -4.58 3.39 22.69
N GLU A 31 -5.69 4.12 22.67
CA GLU A 31 -5.81 5.47 22.09
C GLU A 31 -4.78 6.46 22.68
N SER A 32 -4.15 6.11 23.82
CA SER A 32 -3.13 6.90 24.49
C SER A 32 -1.69 6.40 24.25
N ALA A 33 -1.50 5.32 23.48
CA ALA A 33 -0.17 4.79 23.22
C ALA A 33 0.61 5.69 22.27
N GLU A 34 1.85 5.98 22.60
CA GLU A 34 2.75 6.76 21.74
C GLU A 34 3.06 5.97 20.45
N ILE A 35 3.09 6.70 19.30
CA ILE A 35 3.45 6.12 18.01
C ILE A 35 4.90 5.63 18.08
N GLN A 36 5.10 4.36 17.80
CA GLN A 36 6.42 3.73 17.72
C GLN A 36 6.88 3.73 16.27
N ILE A 37 8.05 4.32 15.99
CA ILE A 37 8.59 4.40 14.64
C ILE A 37 9.78 3.43 14.55
N PRO A 38 9.89 2.60 13.50
CA PRO A 38 11.07 1.75 13.29
C PRO A 38 12.35 2.57 13.27
N GLU A 39 13.40 2.13 13.99
CA GLU A 39 14.68 2.85 14.05
C GLU A 39 15.53 2.65 12.79
N GLU A 40 15.48 1.47 12.18
CA GLU A 40 16.30 1.12 11.02
C GLU A 40 15.50 1.19 9.71
N PHE A 41 16.06 1.90 8.75
CA PHE A 41 15.76 1.83 7.34
C PHE A 41 16.99 1.35 6.58
N ASP A 42 16.82 0.51 5.58
CA ASP A 42 17.89 0.16 4.66
C ASP A 42 18.47 1.44 4.06
N LYS A 43 19.76 1.65 4.27
CA LYS A 43 20.47 2.75 3.63
C LYS A 43 20.68 2.39 2.18
N THR A 44 20.12 3.19 1.28
CA THR A 44 20.42 3.03 -0.14
C THR A 44 21.91 3.32 -0.41
N LYS A 45 22.47 2.67 -1.42
CA LYS A 45 23.82 2.98 -1.95
C LYS A 45 23.78 4.09 -2.99
N LEU A 46 22.59 4.54 -3.39
CA LEU A 46 22.39 5.55 -4.41
C LEU A 46 23.07 6.86 -4.03
N LYS A 47 23.96 7.37 -4.89
CA LYS A 47 24.71 8.63 -4.71
C LYS A 47 24.27 9.71 -5.68
N HIS A 48 23.83 9.32 -6.87
CA HIS A 48 23.30 10.16 -7.93
C HIS A 48 22.37 9.34 -8.79
N LEU A 49 21.53 9.96 -9.60
CA LEU A 49 20.56 9.26 -10.42
C LEU A 49 20.87 9.52 -11.91
N ASP A 50 21.48 8.55 -12.58
CA ASP A 50 21.79 8.60 -14.00
C ASP A 50 20.97 7.62 -14.82
N ARG A 51 20.36 6.61 -14.15
CA ARG A 51 19.66 5.52 -14.80
C ARG A 51 18.39 5.13 -14.07
N ILE A 52 17.31 4.97 -14.83
CA ILE A 52 16.05 4.40 -14.37
C ILE A 52 15.76 3.13 -15.16
N ILE A 53 15.41 2.07 -14.46
CA ILE A 53 14.88 0.84 -15.04
C ILE A 53 13.38 0.83 -14.76
N LEU A 54 12.55 1.01 -15.77
CA LEU A 54 11.10 0.99 -15.66
C LEU A 54 10.56 -0.43 -15.90
N ILE A 55 9.91 -0.99 -14.91
CA ILE A 55 9.14 -2.24 -15.03
C ILE A 55 7.66 -1.90 -14.91
N GLY A 56 6.92 -1.98 -16.02
CA GLY A 56 5.52 -1.56 -16.01
C GLY A 56 4.92 -1.40 -17.40
N GLU A 57 3.90 -0.57 -17.51
CA GLU A 57 3.28 -0.24 -18.78
C GLU A 57 4.08 0.83 -19.53
N MET A 58 4.19 0.70 -20.85
CA MET A 58 4.96 1.59 -21.73
C MET A 58 4.50 3.07 -21.66
N ARG A 59 3.25 3.32 -21.30
CA ARG A 59 2.70 4.69 -21.12
C ARG A 59 3.48 5.53 -20.12
N TYR A 60 4.22 4.90 -19.21
CA TYR A 60 5.04 5.63 -18.22
C TYR A 60 6.41 6.05 -18.75
N LYS A 61 6.81 5.58 -19.94
CA LYS A 61 8.14 5.88 -20.50
C LYS A 61 8.31 7.39 -20.80
N SER A 62 7.33 8.00 -21.47
CA SER A 62 7.37 9.44 -21.82
C SER A 62 7.42 10.35 -20.58
N LEU A 63 7.00 9.86 -19.41
CA LEU A 63 6.94 10.63 -18.18
C LEU A 63 8.29 10.74 -17.45
N ILE A 64 9.30 9.94 -17.86
CA ILE A 64 10.60 9.83 -17.18
C ILE A 64 11.73 10.39 -18.08
N GLU A 65 11.45 10.75 -19.33
CA GLU A 65 12.43 11.28 -20.29
C GLU A 65 12.96 12.66 -19.85
N GLN A 66 14.02 12.62 -19.05
CA GLN A 66 14.91 13.76 -18.78
C GLN A 66 16.33 13.23 -19.00
N ASP A 67 17.38 14.00 -18.92
CA ASP A 67 18.79 13.62 -19.16
C ASP A 67 19.28 12.36 -18.40
N ILE A 68 18.42 11.35 -18.24
CA ILE A 68 18.59 10.10 -17.51
C ILE A 68 18.43 8.94 -18.49
N THR A 69 19.32 7.95 -18.40
CA THR A 69 19.18 6.71 -19.17
C THR A 69 17.96 5.93 -18.71
N LEU A 70 17.06 5.61 -19.65
CA LEU A 70 15.85 4.81 -19.37
C LEU A 70 15.94 3.45 -20.02
N ASP A 71 15.98 2.39 -19.20
CA ASP A 71 15.72 1.02 -19.62
C ASP A 71 14.27 0.64 -19.30
N TYR A 72 13.74 -0.29 -20.06
CA TYR A 72 12.35 -0.72 -19.95
C TYR A 72 12.20 -2.24 -20.04
N ALA A 73 11.25 -2.80 -19.29
CA ALA A 73 10.80 -4.18 -19.44
C ALA A 73 9.29 -4.29 -19.21
N ASP A 74 8.61 -5.00 -20.12
CA ASP A 74 7.21 -5.40 -19.94
C ASP A 74 7.12 -6.58 -18.93
N PRO A 75 6.51 -6.42 -17.77
CA PRO A 75 6.43 -7.47 -16.75
C PRO A 75 5.65 -8.72 -17.21
N THR A 76 4.90 -8.65 -18.30
CA THR A 76 4.15 -9.80 -18.85
C THR A 76 4.99 -10.65 -19.81
N LYS A 77 6.07 -10.06 -20.37
CA LYS A 77 6.96 -10.68 -21.37
C LYS A 77 8.39 -10.86 -20.88
N LEU A 78 8.74 -10.18 -19.78
CA LEU A 78 10.07 -10.14 -19.21
C LEU A 78 10.64 -11.53 -18.96
N GLN A 79 11.88 -11.72 -19.39
CA GLN A 79 12.74 -12.86 -19.12
C GLN A 79 14.08 -12.36 -18.58
N TYR A 80 14.80 -13.21 -17.85
CA TYR A 80 16.13 -12.88 -17.37
C TYR A 80 16.96 -14.13 -17.11
N GLU A 81 18.28 -13.95 -17.09
CA GLU A 81 19.25 -14.94 -16.64
C GLU A 81 20.32 -14.28 -15.76
N MET A 82 20.97 -15.08 -14.94
CA MET A 82 22.04 -14.62 -14.07
C MET A 82 23.33 -15.35 -14.46
N SER A 83 24.35 -14.59 -14.82
CA SER A 83 25.67 -15.11 -15.15
C SER A 83 26.77 -14.11 -14.81
N GLU A 84 27.91 -14.60 -14.34
CA GLU A 84 29.13 -13.80 -14.09
C GLU A 84 28.90 -12.53 -13.23
N GLY A 85 27.99 -12.58 -12.27
CA GLY A 85 27.65 -11.44 -11.40
C GLY A 85 26.79 -10.35 -12.05
N LYS A 86 26.16 -10.67 -13.17
CA LYS A 86 25.23 -9.83 -13.90
C LYS A 86 23.85 -10.46 -13.96
N ILE A 87 22.85 -9.63 -14.04
CA ILE A 87 21.48 -10.02 -14.40
C ILE A 87 21.22 -9.47 -15.80
N HIS A 88 21.04 -10.37 -16.75
CA HIS A 88 20.64 -10.03 -18.12
C HIS A 88 19.12 -10.06 -18.17
N VAL A 89 18.49 -8.95 -18.50
CA VAL A 89 17.03 -8.80 -18.60
C VAL A 89 16.65 -8.49 -20.03
N TRP A 90 15.61 -9.15 -20.56
CA TRP A 90 15.09 -8.87 -21.90
C TRP A 90 13.59 -9.16 -21.99
N ASP A 91 12.98 -8.56 -22.99
CA ASP A 91 11.67 -8.90 -23.53
C ASP A 91 11.76 -8.95 -25.07
N ASP A 92 10.64 -8.89 -25.79
CA ASP A 92 10.61 -8.96 -27.24
C ASP A 92 11.31 -7.75 -27.92
N GLU A 93 11.41 -6.61 -27.24
CA GLU A 93 11.85 -5.33 -27.82
C GLU A 93 13.07 -4.73 -27.11
N TYR A 94 13.24 -5.00 -25.81
CA TYR A 94 14.23 -4.35 -24.96
C TYR A 94 15.16 -5.38 -24.30
N LYS A 95 16.40 -4.96 -24.09
CA LYS A 95 17.38 -5.74 -23.33
C LYS A 95 18.34 -4.82 -22.59
N PHE A 96 18.70 -5.20 -21.38
CA PHE A 96 19.68 -4.47 -20.57
C PHE A 96 20.33 -5.40 -19.54
N ASP A 97 21.48 -4.97 -19.04
CA ASP A 97 22.21 -5.66 -17.97
C ASP A 97 22.11 -4.88 -16.66
N VAL A 98 22.12 -5.59 -15.55
CA VAL A 98 22.12 -5.04 -14.21
C VAL A 98 23.26 -5.67 -13.41
N THR A 99 24.07 -4.87 -12.75
CA THR A 99 25.25 -5.29 -11.97
C THR A 99 25.32 -4.58 -10.63
N ALA A 100 26.17 -5.03 -9.73
CA ALA A 100 26.37 -4.39 -8.43
C ALA A 100 26.93 -2.94 -8.53
N SER A 101 27.61 -2.58 -9.65
CA SER A 101 28.10 -1.21 -9.89
C SER A 101 26.96 -0.21 -10.14
N ASP A 102 25.79 -0.68 -10.59
CA ASP A 102 24.61 0.15 -10.85
C ASP A 102 23.95 0.64 -9.54
N ALA A 103 24.31 0.09 -8.38
CA ALA A 103 23.73 0.45 -7.09
C ALA A 103 23.93 1.92 -6.68
N GLU A 104 24.95 2.59 -7.23
CA GLU A 104 25.28 3.98 -6.89
C GLU A 104 24.55 5.01 -7.75
N ASN A 105 23.98 4.59 -8.89
CA ASN A 105 23.39 5.53 -9.86
C ASN A 105 22.07 5.10 -10.49
N THR A 106 21.53 3.94 -10.10
CA THR A 106 20.35 3.34 -10.73
C THR A 106 19.20 3.16 -9.73
N VAL A 107 18.00 3.47 -10.18
CA VAL A 107 16.74 3.16 -9.50
C VAL A 107 15.87 2.27 -10.38
N VAL A 108 15.28 1.24 -9.81
CA VAL A 108 14.24 0.45 -10.48
C VAL A 108 12.86 0.99 -10.09
N PHE A 109 12.15 1.50 -11.07
CA PHE A 109 10.82 2.07 -10.92
C PHE A 109 9.77 1.06 -11.35
N ILE A 110 9.04 0.50 -10.38
CA ILE A 110 8.13 -0.63 -10.61
C ILE A 110 6.69 -0.12 -10.55
N ARG A 111 5.97 -0.23 -11.68
CA ARG A 111 4.58 0.23 -11.79
C ARG A 111 3.57 -0.91 -11.86
N SER A 112 4.02 -2.11 -12.22
CA SER A 112 3.19 -3.32 -12.27
C SER A 112 4.05 -4.58 -12.19
N GLY A 113 3.42 -5.74 -12.10
CA GLY A 113 4.14 -7.02 -12.13
C GLY A 113 4.42 -7.65 -10.76
N TYR A 114 4.17 -6.99 -9.64
CA TYR A 114 4.41 -7.53 -8.28
C TYR A 114 3.74 -8.89 -8.01
N LYS A 115 2.63 -9.21 -8.69
CA LYS A 115 1.94 -10.50 -8.57
C LYS A 115 2.55 -11.60 -9.46
N ASN A 116 3.45 -11.22 -10.37
CA ASN A 116 4.17 -12.19 -11.21
C ASN A 116 5.38 -12.71 -10.41
N PRO A 117 5.45 -14.01 -10.09
CA PRO A 117 6.56 -14.56 -9.30
C PRO A 117 7.93 -14.42 -9.99
N ILE A 118 7.98 -14.42 -11.34
CA ILE A 118 9.21 -14.19 -12.10
C ILE A 118 9.73 -12.76 -11.85
N VAL A 119 8.84 -11.76 -11.94
CA VAL A 119 9.19 -10.36 -11.66
C VAL A 119 9.59 -10.19 -10.21
N SER A 120 8.83 -10.74 -9.26
CA SER A 120 9.14 -10.62 -7.83
C SER A 120 10.52 -11.22 -7.51
N PHE A 121 10.86 -12.37 -8.07
CA PHE A 121 12.17 -12.97 -7.88
C PHE A 121 13.29 -12.11 -8.50
N LEU A 122 13.11 -11.61 -9.73
CA LEU A 122 14.04 -10.67 -10.35
C LEU A 122 14.30 -9.44 -9.47
N LEU A 123 13.26 -8.86 -8.90
CA LEU A 123 13.39 -7.68 -8.04
C LEU A 123 14.18 -7.98 -6.76
N GLU A 124 14.03 -9.16 -6.15
CA GLU A 124 14.84 -9.58 -5.01
C GLU A 124 16.31 -9.74 -5.39
N GLU A 125 16.61 -10.29 -6.56
CA GLU A 125 17.99 -10.42 -7.06
C GLU A 125 18.62 -9.04 -7.34
N ILE A 126 17.87 -8.13 -7.96
CA ILE A 126 18.31 -6.74 -8.18
C ILE A 126 18.55 -6.04 -6.83
N ARG A 127 17.66 -6.22 -5.85
CA ARG A 127 17.83 -5.69 -4.49
C ARG A 127 19.09 -6.25 -3.82
N ALA A 128 19.39 -7.53 -4.01
CA ALA A 128 20.59 -8.18 -3.47
C ALA A 128 21.89 -7.57 -4.03
N LEU A 129 21.88 -7.01 -5.24
CA LEU A 129 22.98 -6.22 -5.79
C LEU A 129 23.14 -4.84 -5.09
N GLY A 130 22.15 -4.43 -4.28
CA GLY A 130 22.13 -3.16 -3.56
C GLY A 130 21.45 -2.02 -4.32
N ILE A 131 20.75 -2.32 -5.41
CA ILE A 131 20.05 -1.33 -6.23
C ILE A 131 18.74 -0.94 -5.55
N THR A 132 18.44 0.34 -5.57
CA THR A 132 17.24 0.92 -4.96
C THR A 132 16.00 0.57 -5.78
N LEU A 133 15.02 -0.05 -5.13
CA LEU A 133 13.71 -0.36 -5.72
C LEU A 133 12.64 0.64 -5.25
N LEU A 134 11.81 1.07 -6.15
CA LEU A 134 10.60 1.87 -5.89
C LEU A 134 9.36 1.06 -6.34
N ASN A 135 8.87 0.10 -5.54
CA ASN A 135 9.21 -0.31 -4.17
C ASN A 135 9.75 -1.75 -4.09
N ASN A 136 10.23 -2.14 -2.91
CA ASN A 136 10.53 -3.55 -2.62
C ASN A 136 9.24 -4.41 -2.64
N PRO A 137 9.32 -5.68 -3.12
CA PRO A 137 8.14 -6.55 -3.24
C PRO A 137 7.44 -6.86 -1.92
N GLU A 138 8.19 -7.10 -0.84
CA GLU A 138 7.61 -7.45 0.48
C GLU A 138 6.73 -6.34 1.07
N PRO A 139 7.18 -5.07 1.22
CA PRO A 139 6.34 -3.96 1.63
C PRO A 139 5.11 -3.76 0.73
N VAL A 140 5.26 -3.95 -0.58
CA VAL A 140 4.13 -3.85 -1.52
C VAL A 140 3.11 -4.95 -1.27
N ASN A 141 3.53 -6.18 -1.01
CA ASN A 141 2.62 -7.29 -0.69
C ASN A 141 1.87 -7.04 0.62
N ILE A 142 2.53 -6.47 1.64
CA ILE A 142 1.88 -6.05 2.88
C ILE A 142 0.83 -4.97 2.61
N SER A 143 1.18 -3.92 1.87
CA SER A 143 0.27 -2.83 1.55
C SER A 143 -0.93 -3.24 0.67
N ASN A 144 -0.75 -4.25 -0.19
CA ASN A 144 -1.81 -4.81 -1.01
C ASN A 144 -2.81 -5.68 -0.23
N ASN A 145 -2.51 -6.03 1.02
CA ASN A 145 -3.39 -6.79 1.89
C ASN A 145 -3.87 -5.92 3.05
N LYS A 146 -5.15 -5.54 3.03
CA LYS A 146 -5.74 -4.63 4.01
C LYS A 146 -5.61 -5.09 5.47
N TYR A 147 -5.61 -6.40 5.71
CA TYR A 147 -5.42 -6.94 7.06
C TYR A 147 -3.95 -6.87 7.50
N LEU A 148 -3.00 -7.19 6.62
CA LEU A 148 -1.57 -7.05 6.91
C LEU A 148 -1.20 -5.58 7.18
N THR A 149 -1.76 -4.66 6.39
CA THR A 149 -1.63 -3.22 6.64
C THR A 149 -2.16 -2.84 8.04
N ALA A 150 -3.35 -3.30 8.40
CA ALA A 150 -3.93 -3.01 9.71
C ALA A 150 -3.09 -3.59 10.86
N LEU A 151 -2.56 -4.81 10.72
CA LEU A 151 -1.65 -5.41 11.69
C LEU A 151 -0.36 -4.60 11.84
N MET A 152 0.24 -4.18 10.73
CA MET A 152 1.45 -3.37 10.73
C MET A 152 1.20 -2.01 11.42
N LEU A 153 0.11 -1.32 11.11
CA LEU A 153 -0.27 -0.07 11.77
C LEU A 153 -0.47 -0.27 13.28
N SER A 154 -1.11 -1.38 13.69
CA SER A 154 -1.27 -1.74 15.11
C SER A 154 0.05 -1.99 15.81
N LYS A 155 1.00 -2.67 15.14
CA LYS A 155 2.35 -2.95 15.70
C LYS A 155 3.06 -1.67 16.13
N TYR A 156 2.88 -0.59 15.38
CA TYR A 156 3.54 0.70 15.62
C TYR A 156 2.64 1.74 16.30
N ASN A 157 1.47 1.33 16.82
CA ASN A 157 0.48 2.21 17.44
C ASN A 157 0.05 3.39 16.57
N ILE A 158 -0.03 3.19 15.25
CA ILE A 158 -0.47 4.21 14.31
C ILE A 158 -2.00 4.25 14.31
N PRO A 159 -2.62 5.44 14.49
CA PRO A 159 -4.06 5.56 14.52
C PRO A 159 -4.74 5.01 13.26
N GLN A 160 -5.73 4.14 13.46
CA GLN A 160 -6.54 3.54 12.40
C GLN A 160 -7.93 3.17 12.93
N PRO A 161 -8.95 2.92 12.08
CA PRO A 161 -10.22 2.42 12.52
C PRO A 161 -10.07 1.07 13.23
N LYS A 162 -10.84 0.80 14.28
CA LYS A 162 -10.87 -0.53 14.92
C LYS A 162 -11.28 -1.58 13.90
N TYR A 163 -10.77 -2.78 14.04
CA TYR A 163 -11.01 -3.83 13.05
C TYR A 163 -11.00 -5.24 13.64
N CYS A 164 -11.62 -6.16 12.92
CA CYS A 164 -11.45 -7.59 13.11
C CYS A 164 -11.42 -8.32 11.75
N LEU A 165 -10.83 -9.51 11.74
CA LEU A 165 -10.83 -10.39 10.58
C LEU A 165 -11.89 -11.47 10.75
N VAL A 166 -12.79 -11.60 9.77
CA VAL A 166 -13.87 -12.59 9.77
C VAL A 166 -13.68 -13.57 8.63
N SER A 167 -13.85 -14.85 8.94
CA SER A 167 -13.79 -15.98 8.03
C SER A 167 -15.10 -16.78 8.05
N LYS A 168 -15.28 -17.69 7.12
CA LYS A 168 -16.46 -18.57 7.08
C LYS A 168 -16.66 -19.37 8.37
N SER A 169 -15.57 -19.77 9.04
CA SER A 169 -15.62 -20.54 10.30
C SER A 169 -16.19 -19.74 11.47
N ASP A 170 -16.24 -18.42 11.40
CA ASP A 170 -16.81 -17.58 12.46
C ASP A 170 -18.35 -17.51 12.41
N ILE A 171 -18.94 -18.04 11.31
CA ILE A 171 -20.39 -18.02 11.06
C ILE A 171 -20.88 -19.45 10.86
N HIS A 172 -21.13 -20.12 11.96
CA HIS A 172 -21.71 -21.47 11.93
C HIS A 172 -23.22 -21.42 11.73
N LYS A 173 -23.79 -22.47 11.16
CA LYS A 173 -25.24 -22.56 10.94
C LYS A 173 -25.97 -22.55 12.30
N GLY A 174 -26.62 -21.44 12.61
CA GLY A 174 -27.38 -21.24 13.86
C GLY A 174 -26.56 -20.81 15.09
N ASP A 175 -25.22 -20.65 14.95
CA ASP A 175 -24.36 -20.11 16.01
C ASP A 175 -23.44 -19.00 15.45
N HIS A 176 -23.59 -17.80 15.96
CA HIS A 176 -22.83 -16.62 15.57
C HIS A 176 -21.97 -16.05 16.70
N SER A 177 -21.78 -16.83 17.77
CA SER A 177 -21.09 -16.37 19.00
C SER A 177 -19.66 -15.89 18.74
N GLU A 178 -18.91 -16.54 17.83
CA GLU A 178 -17.56 -16.10 17.47
C GLU A 178 -17.57 -14.80 16.63
N LEU A 179 -18.52 -14.64 15.73
CA LEU A 179 -18.71 -13.37 15.01
C LEU A 179 -19.05 -12.25 16.01
N ASP A 180 -20.02 -12.46 16.90
CA ASP A 180 -20.43 -11.48 17.92
C ASP A 180 -19.26 -11.06 18.80
N LYS A 181 -18.43 -12.00 19.21
CA LYS A 181 -17.22 -11.75 19.99
C LYS A 181 -16.23 -10.86 19.22
N LYS A 182 -16.02 -11.13 17.93
CA LYS A 182 -15.16 -10.31 17.06
C LYS A 182 -15.74 -8.91 16.86
N LEU A 183 -17.02 -8.76 16.58
CA LEU A 183 -17.66 -7.46 16.42
C LEU A 183 -17.61 -6.61 17.70
N LYS A 184 -17.66 -7.24 18.87
CA LYS A 184 -17.47 -6.55 20.17
C LYS A 184 -16.07 -5.98 20.39
N THR A 185 -15.06 -6.40 19.62
CA THR A 185 -13.74 -5.73 19.62
C THR A 185 -13.79 -4.37 18.95
N ILE A 186 -14.75 -4.15 18.06
CA ILE A 186 -14.98 -2.87 17.37
C ILE A 186 -15.90 -1.99 18.22
N TYR A 187 -17.11 -2.50 18.52
CA TYR A 187 -18.08 -1.83 19.37
C TYR A 187 -18.38 -2.69 20.60
N PRO A 188 -18.11 -2.25 21.85
CA PRO A 188 -18.40 -3.03 23.06
C PRO A 188 -19.84 -3.50 23.13
N LYS A 189 -20.77 -2.72 22.58
CA LYS A 189 -22.17 -3.06 22.35
C LYS A 189 -22.48 -2.86 20.88
N VAL A 190 -22.84 -3.93 20.19
CA VAL A 190 -23.31 -3.90 18.80
C VAL A 190 -24.81 -3.65 18.83
N GLU A 191 -25.24 -2.55 18.25
CA GLU A 191 -26.66 -2.18 18.08
C GLU A 191 -27.07 -2.40 16.63
N GLU A 192 -28.38 -2.44 16.35
CA GLU A 192 -28.90 -2.67 15.01
C GLU A 192 -28.37 -1.66 13.97
N ASP A 193 -28.20 -0.40 14.40
CA ASP A 193 -27.70 0.70 13.57
C ASP A 193 -26.17 0.90 13.63
N SER A 194 -25.44 0.09 14.42
CA SER A 194 -23.97 0.10 14.44
C SER A 194 -23.43 -0.14 13.03
N LYS A 195 -22.61 0.78 12.51
CA LYS A 195 -22.13 0.72 11.13
C LYS A 195 -20.74 0.12 11.02
N PHE A 196 -20.59 -0.79 10.06
CA PHE A 196 -19.32 -1.46 9.77
C PHE A 196 -18.95 -1.30 8.30
N VAL A 197 -17.66 -1.11 8.03
CA VAL A 197 -17.11 -1.19 6.67
C VAL A 197 -16.46 -2.55 6.49
N CYS A 198 -17.02 -3.36 5.61
CA CYS A 198 -16.51 -4.68 5.27
C CYS A 198 -15.68 -4.60 3.99
N LYS A 199 -14.49 -5.21 3.99
CA LYS A 199 -13.53 -5.12 2.88
C LYS A 199 -12.97 -6.50 2.54
N ILE A 200 -12.95 -6.84 1.26
CA ILE A 200 -12.14 -7.96 0.76
C ILE A 200 -10.67 -7.57 0.89
N LEU A 201 -9.80 -8.50 1.31
CA LEU A 201 -8.39 -8.20 1.65
C LEU A 201 -7.59 -7.67 0.46
N GLY A 202 -7.77 -8.25 -0.73
CA GLY A 202 -7.18 -7.75 -1.96
C GLY A 202 -8.24 -7.03 -2.80
N GLY A 203 -7.92 -5.87 -3.34
CA GLY A 203 -8.85 -5.08 -4.17
C GLY A 203 -8.39 -3.63 -4.22
N HIS A 204 -8.67 -2.96 -5.34
CA HIS A 204 -8.27 -1.58 -5.60
C HIS A 204 -9.49 -0.75 -6.02
N GLY A 205 -9.39 0.59 -5.93
CA GLY A 205 -10.43 1.49 -6.41
C GLY A 205 -11.78 1.37 -5.70
N GLY A 206 -11.80 0.93 -4.43
CA GLY A 206 -13.05 0.75 -3.68
C GLY A 206 -13.86 -0.50 -4.04
N GLN A 207 -13.35 -1.36 -4.93
CA GLN A 207 -14.00 -2.64 -5.24
C GLN A 207 -13.93 -3.59 -4.04
N GLY A 208 -15.04 -4.29 -3.74
CA GLY A 208 -15.12 -5.19 -2.60
C GLY A 208 -15.15 -4.47 -1.24
N VAL A 209 -15.55 -3.20 -1.21
CA VAL A 209 -15.81 -2.41 -0.01
C VAL A 209 -17.29 -2.09 0.10
N PHE A 210 -17.92 -2.45 1.20
CA PHE A 210 -19.35 -2.29 1.41
C PHE A 210 -19.68 -1.92 2.86
N LEU A 211 -20.77 -1.18 3.04
CA LEU A 211 -21.26 -0.73 4.34
C LEU A 211 -22.32 -1.72 4.84
N CYS A 212 -22.15 -2.16 6.08
CA CYS A 212 -23.11 -3.00 6.80
C CYS A 212 -23.58 -2.30 8.08
N THR A 213 -24.70 -2.77 8.60
CA THR A 213 -25.24 -2.40 9.91
C THR A 213 -25.29 -3.63 10.82
N GLY A 214 -25.47 -3.44 12.12
CA GLY A 214 -25.50 -4.55 13.08
C GLY A 214 -26.62 -5.56 12.78
N ASP A 215 -27.76 -5.10 12.24
CA ASP A 215 -28.90 -5.95 11.84
C ASP A 215 -28.64 -6.81 10.60
N ASN A 216 -27.77 -6.37 9.67
CA ASN A 216 -27.58 -7.06 8.39
C ASN A 216 -26.19 -7.68 8.17
N ILE A 217 -25.18 -7.36 8.99
CA ILE A 217 -23.81 -7.79 8.76
C ILE A 217 -23.66 -9.32 8.64
N THR A 218 -24.37 -10.08 9.46
CA THR A 218 -24.34 -11.55 9.43
C THR A 218 -24.81 -12.11 8.11
N SER A 219 -25.95 -11.63 7.60
CA SER A 219 -26.52 -12.10 6.33
C SER A 219 -25.66 -11.70 5.12
N VAL A 220 -25.05 -10.51 5.16
CA VAL A 220 -24.14 -10.04 4.13
C VAL A 220 -22.90 -10.91 4.10
N LEU A 221 -22.25 -11.16 5.24
CA LEU A 221 -21.08 -12.02 5.33
C LEU A 221 -21.38 -13.47 4.90
N GLN A 222 -22.52 -14.04 5.30
CA GLN A 222 -22.96 -15.35 4.83
C GLN A 222 -23.08 -15.41 3.31
N THR A 223 -23.61 -14.37 2.68
CA THR A 223 -23.71 -14.27 1.22
C THR A 223 -22.32 -14.31 0.57
N PHE A 224 -21.36 -13.57 1.09
CA PHE A 224 -19.98 -13.61 0.56
C PHE A 224 -19.35 -14.99 0.69
N PHE A 225 -19.47 -15.63 1.84
CA PHE A 225 -18.92 -16.97 2.08
C PHE A 225 -19.64 -18.08 1.31
N ALA A 226 -20.89 -17.85 0.87
CA ALA A 226 -21.59 -18.76 -0.02
C ALA A 226 -21.05 -18.68 -1.46
N ILE A 227 -20.55 -17.51 -1.88
CA ILE A 227 -19.98 -17.32 -3.23
C ILE A 227 -18.53 -17.82 -3.27
N LYS A 228 -17.77 -17.58 -2.20
CA LYS A 228 -16.35 -17.94 -2.14
C LYS A 228 -15.95 -18.41 -0.72
N ASP A 229 -15.66 -19.68 -0.59
CA ASP A 229 -15.43 -20.36 0.69
C ASP A 229 -14.16 -19.92 1.42
N ASP A 230 -13.10 -19.61 0.67
CA ASP A 230 -11.74 -19.31 1.16
C ASP A 230 -11.48 -17.81 1.35
N VAL A 231 -12.52 -16.98 1.22
CA VAL A 231 -12.38 -15.55 1.41
C VAL A 231 -12.34 -15.19 2.89
N GLN A 232 -11.52 -14.20 3.23
CA GLN A 232 -11.54 -13.51 4.51
C GLN A 232 -11.96 -12.06 4.32
N ILE A 233 -12.74 -11.53 5.26
CA ILE A 233 -13.28 -10.17 5.21
C ILE A 233 -12.70 -9.37 6.38
N LEU A 234 -12.07 -8.25 6.08
CA LEU A 234 -11.73 -7.25 7.08
C LEU A 234 -12.99 -6.44 7.42
N VAL A 235 -13.41 -6.49 8.67
CA VAL A 235 -14.51 -5.68 9.20
C VAL A 235 -13.89 -4.55 10.02
N GLN A 236 -14.25 -3.31 9.68
CA GLN A 236 -13.75 -2.11 10.35
C GLN A 236 -14.88 -1.27 10.90
N GLU A 237 -14.58 -0.50 11.94
CA GLU A 237 -15.44 0.59 12.43
C GLU A 237 -15.72 1.58 11.28
N TYR A 238 -16.99 2.01 11.18
CA TYR A 238 -17.33 3.09 10.26
C TYR A 238 -17.03 4.43 10.92
N GLU A 239 -16.08 5.14 10.36
CA GLU A 239 -15.69 6.46 10.82
C GLU A 239 -16.41 7.56 10.03
N LYS A 240 -16.92 8.57 10.76
CA LYS A 240 -17.50 9.77 10.13
C LYS A 240 -16.39 10.73 9.73
N ILE A 241 -16.17 10.87 8.43
CA ILE A 241 -15.17 11.77 7.86
C ILE A 241 -15.72 13.19 7.74
N LYS A 242 -14.85 14.18 7.93
CA LYS A 242 -15.22 15.60 7.92
C LYS A 242 -15.64 16.07 6.51
N GLU A 243 -14.73 15.98 5.54
CA GLU A 243 -14.95 16.50 4.17
C GLU A 243 -14.59 15.47 3.10
N GLY A 244 -13.59 14.67 3.35
CA GLY A 244 -13.04 13.69 2.45
C GLY A 244 -11.88 12.95 3.08
N ASP A 245 -11.12 12.22 2.27
CA ASP A 245 -9.87 11.63 2.69
C ASP A 245 -8.68 12.34 2.02
N ILE A 246 -7.54 12.31 2.69
CA ILE A 246 -6.31 12.95 2.24
C ILE A 246 -5.39 11.85 1.68
N ARG A 247 -4.96 12.01 0.43
CA ARG A 247 -3.89 11.21 -0.17
C ARG A 247 -2.58 11.97 -0.07
N ALA A 248 -1.63 11.46 0.71
CA ALA A 248 -0.26 11.99 0.76
C ALA A 248 0.70 11.02 0.07
N HIS A 249 1.52 11.52 -0.85
CA HIS A 249 2.61 10.78 -1.47
C HIS A 249 3.90 11.08 -0.71
N VAL A 250 4.46 10.06 -0.06
CA VAL A 250 5.68 10.15 0.77
C VAL A 250 6.82 9.40 0.09
N LEU A 251 7.94 10.05 -0.09
CA LEU A 251 9.20 9.42 -0.47
C LEU A 251 10.09 9.26 0.77
N THR A 252 10.63 8.06 0.98
CA THR A 252 11.54 7.74 2.08
C THR A 252 12.84 7.19 1.51
N LEU A 253 13.93 7.94 1.63
CA LEU A 253 15.27 7.53 1.20
C LEU A 253 16.31 7.90 2.28
N ASN A 254 17.27 7.03 2.52
CA ASN A 254 18.33 7.26 3.51
C ASN A 254 17.81 7.64 4.91
N GLY A 255 16.63 7.13 5.29
CA GLY A 255 15.98 7.46 6.55
C GLY A 255 15.30 8.84 6.59
N LYS A 256 15.41 9.64 5.54
CA LYS A 256 14.72 10.93 5.37
C LYS A 256 13.40 10.73 4.67
N GLN A 257 12.44 11.60 4.99
CA GLN A 257 11.10 11.55 4.43
C GLN A 257 10.68 12.92 3.91
N GLU A 258 10.13 12.94 2.70
CA GLU A 258 9.57 14.15 2.09
C GLU A 258 8.21 13.87 1.46
N LEU A 259 7.38 14.91 1.41
CA LEU A 259 6.12 14.88 0.69
C LEU A 259 6.34 15.25 -0.78
N ILE A 260 5.91 14.39 -1.69
CA ILE A 260 5.91 14.67 -3.13
C ILE A 260 4.68 15.51 -3.48
N ASN A 261 3.51 15.08 -2.97
CA ASN A 261 2.22 15.72 -3.19
C ASN A 261 1.26 15.36 -2.08
N VAL A 262 0.33 16.25 -1.80
CA VAL A 262 -0.80 16.01 -0.89
C VAL A 262 -2.08 16.57 -1.49
N SER A 263 -3.11 15.74 -1.56
CA SER A 263 -4.40 16.12 -2.10
C SER A 263 -5.55 15.60 -1.25
N MET A 264 -6.66 16.33 -1.23
CA MET A 264 -7.92 15.91 -0.62
C MET A 264 -8.88 15.39 -1.70
N ARG A 265 -9.38 14.18 -1.52
CA ARG A 265 -10.47 13.61 -2.31
C ARG A 265 -11.79 13.87 -1.60
N LYS A 266 -12.53 14.88 -2.05
CA LYS A 266 -13.78 15.26 -1.42
C LYS A 266 -14.85 14.20 -1.59
N LYS A 267 -15.59 13.96 -0.52
CA LYS A 267 -16.69 13.00 -0.53
C LYS A 267 -17.84 13.52 -1.39
N GLY A 268 -18.25 12.72 -2.36
CA GLY A 268 -19.47 12.98 -3.13
C GLY A 268 -20.75 12.70 -2.33
N SER A 269 -21.88 13.15 -2.84
CA SER A 269 -23.18 13.03 -2.15
C SER A 269 -23.81 11.64 -2.25
N LYS A 270 -23.32 10.75 -3.15
CA LYS A 270 -23.99 9.50 -3.52
C LYS A 270 -23.38 8.25 -2.90
N ASP A 271 -22.12 8.29 -2.44
CA ASP A 271 -21.41 7.12 -1.90
C ASP A 271 -20.68 7.51 -0.60
N PHE A 272 -20.47 6.55 0.28
CA PHE A 272 -19.68 6.76 1.49
C PHE A 272 -18.17 6.73 1.22
N ARG A 273 -17.76 6.18 0.06
CA ARG A 273 -16.37 6.09 -0.41
C ARG A 273 -15.94 7.39 -1.10
N THR A 274 -14.66 7.68 -1.00
CA THR A 274 -14.04 8.92 -1.52
C THR A 274 -13.19 8.71 -2.76
N ASN A 275 -13.23 7.53 -3.37
CA ASN A 275 -12.43 7.20 -4.55
C ASN A 275 -12.76 8.09 -5.75
N LEU A 276 -11.75 8.62 -6.44
CA LEU A 276 -11.91 9.44 -7.65
C LEU A 276 -12.69 8.73 -8.75
N SER A 277 -12.52 7.41 -8.89
CA SER A 277 -13.28 6.58 -9.83
C SER A 277 -14.80 6.64 -9.64
N LEU A 278 -15.28 7.23 -8.54
CA LEU A 278 -16.70 7.43 -8.24
C LEU A 278 -17.18 8.87 -8.52
N GLY A 279 -16.35 9.68 -9.22
CA GLY A 279 -16.69 11.07 -9.60
C GLY A 279 -16.50 12.08 -8.48
N ASN A 280 -15.60 11.82 -7.54
CA ASN A 280 -15.23 12.73 -6.47
C ASN A 280 -14.17 13.73 -6.96
N SER A 281 -14.17 14.97 -6.46
CA SER A 281 -13.19 16.00 -6.82
C SER A 281 -11.88 15.85 -6.04
N LEU A 282 -10.82 16.35 -6.64
CA LEU A 282 -9.48 16.43 -6.06
C LEU A 282 -9.10 17.89 -5.83
N GLU A 283 -8.53 18.20 -4.68
CA GLU A 283 -8.02 19.54 -4.34
C GLU A 283 -6.66 19.41 -3.66
N ASP A 284 -5.77 20.36 -3.92
CA ASP A 284 -4.51 20.47 -3.17
C ASP A 284 -4.80 20.64 -1.68
N TYR A 285 -3.99 19.99 -0.83
CA TYR A 285 -4.17 20.03 0.61
C TYR A 285 -2.82 20.20 1.33
N GLU A 286 -2.82 20.96 2.41
CA GLU A 286 -1.66 21.12 3.27
C GLU A 286 -1.89 20.40 4.61
N LEU A 287 -0.99 19.47 4.93
CA LEU A 287 -1.04 18.73 6.21
C LEU A 287 -0.64 19.63 7.37
N ASN A 288 -1.42 19.62 8.43
CA ASN A 288 -0.96 20.16 9.71
C ASN A 288 0.09 19.26 10.37
N ASP A 289 0.74 19.74 11.43
CA ASP A 289 1.86 19.02 12.08
C ASP A 289 1.47 17.63 12.60
N GLU A 290 0.26 17.50 13.17
CA GLU A 290 -0.25 16.21 13.64
C GLU A 290 -0.47 15.22 12.49
N GLN A 291 -1.14 15.66 11.43
CA GLN A 291 -1.36 14.88 10.23
C GLN A 291 -0.04 14.45 9.58
N LYS A 292 0.91 15.38 9.46
CA LYS A 292 2.26 15.11 8.93
C LYS A 292 2.99 14.06 9.76
N LYS A 293 2.94 14.15 11.09
CA LYS A 293 3.52 13.15 11.99
C LYS A 293 2.92 11.76 11.76
N ILE A 294 1.60 11.65 11.68
CA ILE A 294 0.91 10.36 11.46
C ILE A 294 1.23 9.78 10.08
N VAL A 295 1.20 10.61 9.03
CA VAL A 295 1.47 10.21 7.65
C VAL A 295 2.91 9.70 7.51
N PHE A 296 3.90 10.43 8.05
CA PHE A 296 5.30 10.01 8.00
C PHE A 296 5.55 8.73 8.81
N ALA A 297 4.93 8.61 9.99
CA ALA A 297 5.02 7.39 10.79
C ALA A 297 4.47 6.16 10.03
N ALA A 298 3.32 6.31 9.36
CA ALA A 298 2.70 5.24 8.59
C ALA A 298 3.55 4.84 7.36
N ALA A 299 4.04 5.82 6.60
CA ALA A 299 4.94 5.57 5.48
C ALA A 299 6.21 4.86 5.93
N LYS A 300 6.83 5.33 7.03
CA LYS A 300 8.03 4.72 7.59
C LYS A 300 7.78 3.28 8.06
N ALA A 301 6.70 3.05 8.80
CA ALA A 301 6.33 1.72 9.30
C ALA A 301 6.09 0.71 8.18
N SER A 302 5.62 1.16 7.02
CA SER A 302 5.34 0.29 5.87
C SER A 302 6.60 -0.30 5.22
N GLY A 303 7.77 0.33 5.36
CA GLY A 303 8.98 -0.02 4.64
C GLY A 303 8.96 0.33 3.14
N LEU A 304 7.92 1.04 2.68
CA LEU A 304 7.82 1.50 1.30
C LEU A 304 8.73 2.71 1.08
N THR A 305 9.52 2.65 0.03
CA THR A 305 10.35 3.79 -0.40
C THR A 305 9.47 4.92 -0.95
N TRP A 306 8.48 4.58 -1.76
CA TRP A 306 7.43 5.50 -2.19
C TRP A 306 6.06 4.99 -1.75
N CYS A 307 5.40 5.72 -0.87
CA CYS A 307 4.14 5.34 -0.25
C CYS A 307 3.03 6.35 -0.53
N GLY A 308 1.90 5.86 -1.01
CA GLY A 308 0.65 6.61 -0.98
C GLY A 308 -0.06 6.33 0.34
N VAL A 309 -0.24 7.34 1.17
CA VAL A 309 -0.90 7.24 2.48
C VAL A 309 -2.28 7.86 2.41
N ASP A 310 -3.32 7.10 2.72
CA ASP A 310 -4.69 7.59 2.83
C ASP A 310 -5.03 7.87 4.29
N LEU A 311 -5.22 9.14 4.61
CA LEU A 311 -5.56 9.66 5.94
C LEU A 311 -7.02 10.13 5.96
N LEU A 312 -7.78 9.76 6.98
CA LEU A 312 -9.14 10.24 7.24
C LEU A 312 -9.13 11.28 8.36
N PRO A 313 -9.41 12.56 8.06
CA PRO A 313 -9.80 13.54 9.08
C PRO A 313 -11.25 13.26 9.53
N LEU A 314 -11.44 12.95 10.81
CA LEU A 314 -12.73 12.60 11.37
C LEU A 314 -13.50 13.82 11.89
N GLU A 315 -14.84 13.73 11.93
CA GLU A 315 -15.72 14.78 12.51
C GLU A 315 -15.40 15.08 13.99
N ASN A 316 -14.90 14.09 14.74
CA ASN A 316 -14.49 14.23 16.14
C ASN A 316 -13.11 14.88 16.33
N GLY A 317 -12.45 15.33 15.25
CA GLY A 317 -11.14 15.98 15.24
C GLY A 317 -9.95 15.03 15.24
N LYS A 318 -10.14 13.71 15.34
CA LYS A 318 -9.06 12.72 15.21
C LYS A 318 -8.66 12.51 13.75
N ASN A 319 -7.44 12.00 13.54
CA ASN A 319 -6.92 11.59 12.25
C ASN A 319 -6.54 10.11 12.30
N VAL A 320 -6.97 9.31 11.31
CA VAL A 320 -6.68 7.87 11.24
C VAL A 320 -6.19 7.48 9.85
N ILE A 321 -5.28 6.51 9.78
CA ILE A 321 -4.83 5.94 8.51
C ILE A 321 -5.85 4.92 8.03
N LEU A 322 -6.29 5.07 6.78
CA LEU A 322 -7.23 4.15 6.13
C LEU A 322 -6.54 3.05 5.35
N GLU A 323 -5.53 3.42 4.55
CA GLU A 323 -4.87 2.53 3.59
C GLU A 323 -3.46 3.04 3.26
N LEU A 324 -2.58 2.11 2.87
CA LEU A 324 -1.27 2.38 2.32
C LEU A 324 -1.16 1.78 0.91
N ASN A 325 -0.57 2.52 0.00
CA ASN A 325 -0.45 2.11 -1.40
C ASN A 325 1.02 2.02 -1.80
N GLY A 326 1.47 0.81 -2.17
CA GLY A 326 2.85 0.54 -2.57
C GLY A 326 3.16 0.82 -4.04
N ALA A 327 2.16 1.15 -4.86
CA ALA A 327 2.33 1.60 -6.24
C ALA A 327 1.30 2.70 -6.54
N PRO A 328 1.37 3.84 -5.81
CA PRO A 328 0.38 4.90 -5.95
C PRO A 328 0.45 5.51 -7.36
N GLY A 329 -0.70 5.79 -7.97
CA GLY A 329 -0.77 6.59 -9.19
C GLY A 329 -0.48 8.06 -8.89
N PRO A 330 -0.09 8.88 -9.88
CA PRO A 330 -0.02 10.32 -9.70
C PRO A 330 -1.38 10.88 -9.28
N PRO A 331 -1.40 11.99 -8.53
CA PRO A 331 -2.63 12.63 -8.09
C PRO A 331 -3.22 13.45 -9.24
N THR A 332 -3.90 12.79 -10.17
CA THR A 332 -4.51 13.44 -11.33
C THR A 332 -6.01 13.23 -11.33
N GLU A 333 -6.77 14.21 -11.76
CA GLU A 333 -8.17 14.05 -12.10
C GLU A 333 -8.30 13.15 -13.34
N ILE A 334 -9.29 12.27 -13.32
CA ILE A 334 -9.42 11.18 -14.32
C ILE A 334 -9.77 11.71 -15.73
N GLU A 335 -10.16 12.97 -15.87
CA GLU A 335 -10.67 13.55 -17.13
C GLU A 335 -10.25 15.03 -17.31
N THR A 336 -8.95 15.33 -17.34
CA THR A 336 -8.50 16.65 -17.79
C THR A 336 -7.80 16.57 -19.14
N ASP A 337 -8.01 17.56 -20.00
CA ASP A 337 -7.29 17.70 -21.29
C ASP A 337 -5.77 17.89 -21.09
N ASP A 338 -5.33 18.13 -19.84
CA ASP A 338 -3.94 18.34 -19.43
C ASP A 338 -3.36 17.18 -18.60
N LEU A 339 -4.02 16.01 -18.54
CA LEU A 339 -3.61 14.85 -17.75
C LEU A 339 -2.14 14.44 -18.00
N GLU A 340 -1.68 14.51 -19.25
CA GLU A 340 -0.32 14.16 -19.63
C GLU A 340 0.69 15.14 -19.01
N LYS A 341 0.43 16.44 -19.07
CA LYS A 341 1.29 17.48 -18.48
C LYS A 341 1.34 17.45 -16.96
N GLU A 342 0.21 17.16 -16.32
CA GLU A 342 0.16 17.01 -14.85
C GLU A 342 0.98 15.79 -14.40
N ASN A 343 0.88 14.68 -15.12
CA ASN A 343 1.69 13.50 -14.88
C ASN A 343 3.19 13.77 -15.12
N GLU A 344 3.55 14.46 -16.21
CA GLU A 344 4.94 14.85 -16.49
C GLU A 344 5.51 15.71 -15.36
N LYS A 345 4.75 16.72 -14.91
CA LYS A 345 5.16 17.57 -13.79
C LYS A 345 5.38 16.74 -12.52
N PHE A 346 4.44 15.86 -12.18
CA PHE A 346 4.54 15.02 -10.99
C PHE A 346 5.81 14.15 -11.00
N TYR A 347 6.12 13.49 -12.12
CA TYR A 347 7.30 12.65 -12.22
C TYR A 347 8.60 13.46 -12.27
N LYS A 348 8.58 14.67 -12.81
CA LYS A 348 9.70 15.58 -12.72
C LYS A 348 9.98 15.96 -11.28
N ASP A 349 8.97 16.43 -10.55
CA ASP A 349 9.07 16.80 -9.13
C ASP A 349 9.54 15.60 -8.29
N PHE A 350 9.10 14.39 -8.65
CA PHE A 350 9.52 13.14 -8.01
C PHE A 350 11.02 12.87 -8.21
N ILE A 351 11.54 13.00 -9.45
CA ILE A 351 12.97 12.80 -9.75
C ILE A 351 13.83 13.86 -9.06
N ASP A 352 13.40 15.12 -9.08
CA ASP A 352 14.08 16.21 -8.40
C ASP A 352 14.17 15.95 -6.89
N LEU A 353 13.12 15.39 -6.31
CA LEU A 353 13.08 15.03 -4.90
C LEU A 353 13.99 13.83 -4.58
N VAL A 354 14.05 12.82 -5.45
CA VAL A 354 15.02 11.70 -5.32
C VAL A 354 16.43 12.27 -5.30
N ASN A 355 16.79 13.12 -6.26
CA ASN A 355 18.12 13.74 -6.32
C ASN A 355 18.44 14.58 -5.09
N LYS A 356 17.50 15.35 -4.57
CA LYS A 356 17.64 16.10 -3.31
C LYS A 356 17.98 15.17 -2.15
N LEU A 357 17.19 14.12 -1.94
CA LEU A 357 17.34 13.21 -0.78
C LEU A 357 18.63 12.37 -0.80
N ILE A 358 19.19 12.12 -1.97
CA ILE A 358 20.47 11.40 -2.09
C ILE A 358 21.69 12.32 -1.95
N SER A 359 21.55 13.62 -2.26
CA SER A 359 22.66 14.59 -2.18
C SER A 359 22.84 15.21 -0.79
N GLU A 360 21.85 15.13 0.05
CA GLU A 360 21.87 15.55 1.46
C GLU A 360 22.43 14.46 2.40
#